data_08dea3cf619587451ebeed74b39974c6
#
_entry.id   08dea3cf619587451ebeed74b39974c6
#
_cell.length_a   1.000
_cell.length_b   1.000
_cell.length_c   1.000
_cell.angle_alpha   90.00
_cell.angle_beta   90.00
_cell.angle_gamma   90.00
#
_symmetry.space_group_name_H-M   'P 1'
#
loop_
_entity.id
_entity.type
_entity.pdbx_description
1 polymer ?
#
loop_
_entity_poly.entity_id
_entity_poly.type
_entity_poly.pdbx_seq_one_letter_code
_entity_poly.pdbx_strand_id
1 'polypeptide(L)'
;MQIKLANPRGFCAGVDRAIEIVERALDLFGAPLYVKHEVVHNKYVVEDMKSRGVVFIEELSEVPDGVTCIFSAHGVSLEVRRQAEEKQLKIFDATCPLVTKVHFEVKKYSKDGCDCILIGHLGHPEVEGTMGQFDSSNGGKIHLVQDV
;
A
#
# COMPACT_ATOMS: atom_id res chain seq x y z
N MET A 1 -23.89 29.89 -16.41
CA MET A 1 -22.90 28.79 -16.40
C MET A 1 -23.65 27.51 -16.12
N GLN A 2 -23.50 26.45 -16.91
CA GLN A 2 -24.12 25.15 -16.68
C GLN A 2 -23.02 24.15 -16.19
N ILE A 3 -23.19 23.56 -15.00
CA ILE A 3 -22.31 22.54 -14.46
C ILE A 3 -22.97 21.17 -14.63
N LYS A 4 -22.31 20.24 -15.29
CA LYS A 4 -22.72 18.83 -15.42
C LYS A 4 -21.79 17.94 -14.59
N LEU A 5 -22.37 17.17 -13.68
CA LEU A 5 -21.64 16.18 -12.90
C LEU A 5 -21.59 14.86 -13.67
N ALA A 6 -20.40 14.22 -13.71
CA ALA A 6 -20.26 12.89 -14.25
C ALA A 6 -21.02 11.86 -13.39
N ASN A 7 -21.48 10.78 -14.03
CA ASN A 7 -22.08 9.63 -13.35
C ASN A 7 -21.70 8.35 -14.12
N PRO A 8 -20.98 7.39 -13.50
CA PRO A 8 -20.53 7.39 -12.10
C PRO A 8 -19.41 8.41 -11.81
N ARG A 9 -19.26 8.78 -10.54
CA ARG A 9 -18.21 9.67 -10.01
C ARG A 9 -17.85 9.26 -8.59
N GLY A 10 -16.67 9.70 -8.12
CA GLY A 10 -16.13 9.39 -6.80
C GLY A 10 -14.90 8.49 -6.89
N PHE A 11 -14.54 7.90 -5.80
CA PHE A 11 -13.41 6.96 -5.74
C PHE A 11 -13.79 5.57 -6.27
N CYS A 12 -12.80 4.76 -6.59
CA CYS A 12 -13.02 3.34 -6.84
C CYS A 12 -13.19 2.58 -5.51
N ALA A 13 -13.78 1.39 -5.57
CA ALA A 13 -14.03 0.57 -4.39
C ALA A 13 -12.76 0.25 -3.57
N GLY A 14 -11.60 0.17 -4.20
CA GLY A 14 -10.32 -0.05 -3.51
C GLY A 14 -9.90 1.16 -2.67
N VAL A 15 -10.09 2.37 -3.19
CA VAL A 15 -9.81 3.63 -2.49
C VAL A 15 -10.81 3.84 -1.35
N ASP A 16 -12.13 3.67 -1.62
CA ASP A 16 -13.16 3.81 -0.58
C ASP A 16 -12.89 2.84 0.58
N ARG A 17 -12.58 1.58 0.28
CA ARG A 17 -12.23 0.58 1.30
C ARG A 17 -11.01 0.98 2.13
N ALA A 18 -9.96 1.50 1.52
CA ALA A 18 -8.75 1.90 2.23
C ALA A 18 -9.02 3.08 3.18
N ILE A 19 -9.78 4.07 2.73
CA ILE A 19 -10.23 5.21 3.54
C ILE A 19 -11.05 4.70 4.73
N GLU A 20 -12.04 3.86 4.48
CA GLU A 20 -12.93 3.31 5.51
C GLU A 20 -12.15 2.52 6.58
N ILE A 21 -11.14 1.74 6.19
CA ILE A 21 -10.27 1.02 7.14
C ILE A 21 -9.56 1.98 8.09
N VAL A 22 -8.96 3.07 7.55
CA VAL A 22 -8.26 4.07 8.37
C VAL A 22 -9.23 4.78 9.31
N GLU A 23 -10.41 5.19 8.82
CA GLU A 23 -11.43 5.85 9.63
C GLU A 23 -11.91 4.97 10.78
N ARG A 24 -12.26 3.72 10.49
CA ARG A 24 -12.67 2.75 11.52
C ARG A 24 -11.56 2.45 12.52
N ALA A 25 -10.31 2.40 12.07
CA ALA A 25 -9.18 2.20 12.98
C ALA A 25 -8.97 3.40 13.89
N LEU A 26 -9.13 4.64 13.40
CA LEU A 26 -9.11 5.84 14.23
C LEU A 26 -10.21 5.83 15.29
N ASP A 27 -11.42 5.42 14.92
CA ASP A 27 -12.55 5.32 15.85
C ASP A 27 -12.32 4.27 16.94
N LEU A 28 -11.65 3.17 16.61
CA LEU A 28 -11.42 2.04 17.53
C LEU A 28 -10.20 2.21 18.43
N PHE A 29 -9.11 2.76 17.89
CA PHE A 29 -7.81 2.79 18.57
C PHE A 29 -7.38 4.20 18.96
N GLY A 30 -8.01 5.22 18.39
CA GLY A 30 -7.66 6.62 18.61
C GLY A 30 -6.36 7.04 17.91
N ALA A 31 -5.98 8.28 18.15
CA ALA A 31 -4.72 8.86 17.67
C ALA A 31 -3.59 8.64 18.72
N PRO A 32 -2.32 8.54 18.29
CA PRO A 32 -1.85 8.52 16.91
C PRO A 32 -2.09 7.16 16.22
N LEU A 33 -2.50 7.18 14.95
CA LEU A 33 -2.64 6.00 14.11
C LEU A 33 -1.60 6.05 12.97
N TYR A 34 -0.75 5.03 12.88
CA TYR A 34 0.33 4.98 11.88
C TYR A 34 -0.17 4.33 10.59
N VAL A 35 0.17 4.94 9.45
CA VAL A 35 -0.17 4.42 8.12
C VAL A 35 1.07 4.46 7.22
N LYS A 36 1.48 3.30 6.72
CA LYS A 36 2.62 3.15 5.80
C LYS A 36 2.24 3.70 4.43
N HIS A 37 2.91 4.77 4.02
CA HIS A 37 2.59 5.63 2.88
C HIS A 37 1.24 6.34 2.99
N GLU A 38 1.01 7.35 2.18
CA GLU A 38 -0.30 7.96 2.06
C GLU A 38 -1.33 6.90 1.67
N VAL A 39 -2.50 6.93 2.32
CA VAL A 39 -3.53 5.89 2.09
C VAL A 39 -3.99 5.85 0.65
N VAL A 40 -4.04 7.02 0.01
CA VAL A 40 -4.38 7.24 -1.40
C VAL A 40 -3.71 8.52 -1.89
N HIS A 41 -3.50 8.65 -3.21
CA HIS A 41 -2.96 9.86 -3.83
C HIS A 41 -4.02 10.95 -3.95
N ASN A 42 -4.53 11.43 -2.81
CA ASN A 42 -5.49 12.53 -2.74
C ASN A 42 -5.15 13.44 -1.58
N LYS A 43 -4.62 14.63 -1.89
CA LYS A 43 -4.15 15.60 -0.90
C LYS A 43 -5.22 15.97 0.13
N TYR A 44 -6.48 16.16 -0.32
CA TYR A 44 -7.57 16.52 0.59
C TYR A 44 -7.83 15.42 1.62
N VAL A 45 -7.91 14.17 1.19
CA VAL A 45 -8.10 13.00 2.08
C VAL A 45 -6.93 12.87 3.05
N VAL A 46 -5.71 13.01 2.55
CA VAL A 46 -4.48 12.90 3.36
C VAL A 46 -4.44 13.99 4.45
N GLU A 47 -4.72 15.25 4.10
CA GLU A 47 -4.72 16.36 5.07
C GLU A 47 -5.86 16.23 6.09
N ASP A 48 -7.05 15.79 5.70
CA ASP A 48 -8.14 15.50 6.63
C ASP A 48 -7.72 14.43 7.65
N MET A 49 -7.16 13.32 7.18
CA MET A 49 -6.68 12.25 8.07
C MET A 49 -5.56 12.70 9.00
N LYS A 50 -4.60 13.49 8.51
CA LYS A 50 -3.55 14.10 9.36
C LYS A 50 -4.17 14.96 10.46
N SER A 51 -5.17 15.78 10.12
CA SER A 51 -5.84 16.65 11.12
C SER A 51 -6.55 15.85 12.22
N ARG A 52 -6.92 14.61 11.93
CA ARG A 52 -7.56 13.68 12.87
C ARG A 52 -6.57 12.78 13.62
N GLY A 53 -5.25 12.97 13.40
CA GLY A 53 -4.18 12.29 14.13
C GLY A 53 -3.62 11.03 13.45
N VAL A 54 -3.83 10.88 12.15
CA VAL A 54 -3.11 9.88 11.35
C VAL A 54 -1.68 10.37 11.11
N VAL A 55 -0.72 9.51 11.34
CA VAL A 55 0.70 9.72 11.07
C VAL A 55 1.10 8.86 9.87
N PHE A 56 1.29 9.49 8.71
CA PHE A 56 1.84 8.80 7.55
C PHE A 56 3.34 8.66 7.70
N ILE A 57 3.84 7.46 7.48
CA ILE A 57 5.26 7.11 7.63
C ILE A 57 5.80 6.53 6.33
N GLU A 58 7.10 6.73 6.09
CA GLU A 58 7.79 6.11 4.96
C GLU A 58 8.55 4.84 5.40
N GLU A 59 9.02 4.78 6.64
CA GLU A 59 9.74 3.62 7.16
C GLU A 59 9.11 3.08 8.45
N LEU A 60 9.06 1.76 8.61
CA LEU A 60 8.53 1.16 9.84
C LEU A 60 9.40 1.44 11.08
N SER A 61 10.64 1.88 10.89
CA SER A 61 11.51 2.34 11.98
C SER A 61 10.93 3.56 12.73
N GLU A 62 10.08 4.33 12.08
CA GLU A 62 9.38 5.49 12.65
C GLU A 62 8.24 5.11 13.61
N VAL A 63 7.81 3.83 13.59
CA VAL A 63 6.69 3.34 14.37
C VAL A 63 7.17 2.70 15.66
N PRO A 64 6.62 3.04 16.84
CA PRO A 64 6.90 2.31 18.08
C PRO A 64 6.49 0.82 17.98
N ASP A 65 7.20 -0.05 18.73
CA ASP A 65 6.89 -1.47 18.74
C ASP A 65 5.49 -1.75 19.35
N GLY A 66 4.82 -2.76 18.84
CA GLY A 66 3.54 -3.26 19.39
C GLY A 66 2.30 -2.43 19.11
N VAL A 67 2.43 -1.26 18.43
CA VAL A 67 1.29 -0.40 18.14
C VAL A 67 0.54 -0.84 16.87
N THR A 68 -0.63 -0.22 16.64
CA THR A 68 -1.42 -0.42 15.42
C THR A 68 -0.80 0.35 14.25
N CYS A 69 -0.62 -0.35 13.12
CA CYS A 69 -0.18 0.25 11.87
C CYS A 69 -1.03 -0.27 10.69
N ILE A 70 -1.29 0.58 9.71
CA ILE A 70 -2.05 0.23 8.51
C ILE A 70 -1.12 0.23 7.30
N PHE A 71 -1.22 -0.80 6.47
CA PHE A 71 -0.65 -0.79 5.13
C PHE A 71 -1.64 -0.15 4.17
N SER A 72 -1.17 0.85 3.40
CA SER A 72 -2.01 1.62 2.47
C SER A 72 -2.54 0.78 1.30
N ALA A 73 -3.38 1.38 0.47
CA ALA A 73 -3.97 0.73 -0.71
C ALA A 73 -2.91 0.21 -1.71
N HIS A 74 -1.70 0.78 -1.71
CA HIS A 74 -0.59 0.43 -2.62
C HIS A 74 0.03 -0.94 -2.34
N GLY A 75 -0.22 -1.51 -1.15
CA GLY A 75 0.44 -2.74 -0.70
C GLY A 75 1.90 -2.51 -0.29
N VAL A 76 2.52 -3.56 0.22
CA VAL A 76 3.91 -3.51 0.71
C VAL A 76 4.68 -4.75 0.30
N SER A 77 6.01 -4.68 0.31
CA SER A 77 6.90 -5.80 0.05
C SER A 77 6.83 -6.88 1.14
N LEU A 78 7.36 -8.07 0.85
CA LEU A 78 7.52 -9.14 1.85
C LEU A 78 8.44 -8.71 3.00
N GLU A 79 9.47 -7.93 2.69
CA GLU A 79 10.41 -7.41 3.68
C GLU A 79 9.73 -6.47 4.69
N VAL A 80 8.88 -5.55 4.21
CA VAL A 80 8.10 -4.67 5.10
C VAL A 80 7.17 -5.49 6.01
N ARG A 81 6.58 -6.59 5.51
CA ARG A 81 5.76 -7.48 6.34
C ARG A 81 6.59 -8.16 7.43
N ARG A 82 7.78 -8.64 7.08
CA ARG A 82 8.72 -9.25 8.05
C ARG A 82 9.12 -8.25 9.14
N GLN A 83 9.47 -7.01 8.76
CA GLN A 83 9.81 -5.95 9.72
C GLN A 83 8.64 -5.62 10.65
N ALA A 84 7.41 -5.60 10.14
CA ALA A 84 6.22 -5.38 10.96
C ALA A 84 6.01 -6.50 11.99
N GLU A 85 6.26 -7.75 11.61
CA GLU A 85 6.21 -8.91 12.52
C GLU A 85 7.31 -8.82 13.60
N GLU A 86 8.55 -8.46 13.24
CA GLU A 86 9.66 -8.29 14.19
C GLU A 86 9.38 -7.20 15.22
N LYS A 87 8.72 -6.11 14.80
CA LYS A 87 8.27 -5.01 15.68
C LYS A 87 6.96 -5.34 16.42
N GLN A 88 6.39 -6.53 16.21
CA GLN A 88 5.13 -6.96 16.82
C GLN A 88 3.97 -5.98 16.57
N LEU A 89 3.96 -5.32 15.41
CA LEU A 89 2.92 -4.38 15.05
C LEU A 89 1.58 -5.09 14.83
N LYS A 90 0.50 -4.44 15.24
CA LYS A 90 -0.87 -4.87 14.93
C LYS A 90 -1.26 -4.34 13.56
N ILE A 91 -1.10 -5.16 12.52
CA ILE A 91 -1.28 -4.73 11.14
C ILE A 91 -2.73 -4.87 10.68
N PHE A 92 -3.27 -3.78 10.12
CA PHE A 92 -4.48 -3.78 9.29
C PHE A 92 -4.08 -3.54 7.84
N ASP A 93 -4.36 -4.50 6.98
CA ASP A 93 -3.96 -4.45 5.57
C ASP A 93 -5.08 -3.85 4.71
N ALA A 94 -4.88 -2.60 4.28
CA ALA A 94 -5.80 -1.90 3.40
C ALA A 94 -5.43 -2.04 1.91
N THR A 95 -4.48 -2.91 1.57
CA THR A 95 -4.07 -3.15 0.17
C THR A 95 -5.28 -3.38 -0.73
N CYS A 96 -5.34 -2.68 -1.84
CA CYS A 96 -6.38 -2.86 -2.84
C CYS A 96 -6.41 -4.31 -3.33
N PRO A 97 -7.59 -4.96 -3.43
CA PRO A 97 -7.68 -6.34 -3.94
C PRO A 97 -7.06 -6.53 -5.34
N LEU A 98 -7.06 -5.50 -6.19
CA LEU A 98 -6.42 -5.57 -7.50
C LEU A 98 -4.89 -5.58 -7.38
N VAL A 99 -4.32 -4.81 -6.46
CA VAL A 99 -2.88 -4.86 -6.15
C VAL A 99 -2.51 -6.22 -5.57
N THR A 100 -3.33 -6.74 -4.65
CA THR A 100 -3.15 -8.09 -4.10
C THR A 100 -3.11 -9.15 -5.20
N LYS A 101 -3.97 -9.03 -6.22
CA LYS A 101 -3.96 -9.93 -7.39
C LYS A 101 -2.62 -9.87 -8.14
N VAL A 102 -2.12 -8.66 -8.43
CA VAL A 102 -0.81 -8.47 -9.07
C VAL A 102 0.30 -9.11 -8.23
N HIS A 103 0.30 -8.91 -6.90
CA HIS A 103 1.26 -9.53 -5.99
C HIS A 103 1.23 -11.08 -6.08
N PHE A 104 0.05 -11.68 -6.17
CA PHE A 104 -0.07 -13.13 -6.34
C PHE A 104 0.47 -13.61 -7.69
N GLU A 105 0.20 -12.87 -8.77
CA GLU A 105 0.73 -13.20 -10.10
C GLU A 105 2.26 -13.13 -10.13
N VAL A 106 2.85 -12.07 -9.57
CA VAL A 106 4.30 -11.93 -9.47
C VAL A 106 4.92 -13.08 -8.67
N LYS A 107 4.33 -13.45 -7.52
CA LYS A 107 4.78 -14.61 -6.74
C LYS A 107 4.70 -15.91 -7.51
N LYS A 108 3.64 -16.10 -8.31
CA LYS A 108 3.48 -17.29 -9.14
C LYS A 108 4.60 -17.38 -10.17
N TYR A 109 4.81 -16.32 -10.96
CA TYR A 109 5.85 -16.32 -12.00
C TYR A 109 7.26 -16.43 -11.40
N SER A 110 7.50 -15.84 -10.24
CA SER A 110 8.74 -16.02 -9.48
C SER A 110 8.99 -17.49 -9.13
N LYS A 111 7.98 -18.20 -8.62
CA LYS A 111 8.08 -19.65 -8.31
C LYS A 111 8.33 -20.50 -9.56
N ASP A 112 7.77 -20.11 -10.69
CA ASP A 112 7.93 -20.80 -11.98
C ASP A 112 9.30 -20.47 -12.62
N GLY A 113 10.16 -19.64 -12.00
CA GLY A 113 11.47 -19.22 -12.51
C GLY A 113 11.39 -18.32 -13.75
N CYS A 114 10.25 -17.66 -13.95
CA CYS A 114 10.04 -16.76 -15.10
C CYS A 114 10.59 -15.36 -14.81
N ASP A 115 11.07 -14.69 -15.87
CA ASP A 115 11.34 -13.26 -15.83
C ASP A 115 10.03 -12.48 -15.87
N CYS A 116 9.96 -11.40 -15.09
CA CYS A 116 8.84 -10.45 -15.08
C CYS A 116 9.32 -9.06 -15.53
N ILE A 117 8.50 -8.39 -16.34
CA ILE A 117 8.70 -6.98 -16.68
C ILE A 117 7.61 -6.18 -15.95
N LEU A 118 8.04 -5.24 -15.10
CA LEU A 118 7.18 -4.30 -14.42
C LEU A 118 7.38 -2.91 -15.03
N ILE A 119 6.31 -2.31 -15.54
CA ILE A 119 6.34 -0.96 -16.07
C ILE A 119 5.84 -0.01 -14.98
N GLY A 120 6.66 0.96 -14.58
CA GLY A 120 6.31 1.90 -13.52
C GLY A 120 7.46 2.83 -13.15
N HIS A 121 7.23 3.70 -12.16
CA HIS A 121 8.23 4.67 -11.70
C HIS A 121 8.95 4.16 -10.45
N LEU A 122 10.28 4.24 -10.45
CA LEU A 122 11.09 3.96 -9.26
C LEU A 122 10.67 4.86 -8.09
N GLY A 123 10.56 4.28 -6.89
CA GLY A 123 10.13 5.00 -5.69
C GLY A 123 8.61 5.10 -5.54
N HIS A 124 7.82 4.62 -6.50
CA HIS A 124 6.38 4.55 -6.31
C HIS A 124 6.02 3.39 -5.37
N PRO A 125 5.22 3.60 -4.30
CA PRO A 125 4.92 2.56 -3.30
C PRO A 125 4.38 1.25 -3.86
N GLU A 126 3.51 1.31 -4.89
CA GLU A 126 2.94 0.12 -5.53
C GLU A 126 4.00 -0.65 -6.33
N VAL A 127 4.95 0.06 -6.96
CA VAL A 127 6.08 -0.56 -7.69
C VAL A 127 7.00 -1.26 -6.70
N GLU A 128 7.39 -0.60 -5.62
CA GLU A 128 8.24 -1.18 -4.57
C GLU A 128 7.57 -2.39 -3.91
N GLY A 129 6.29 -2.25 -3.57
CA GLY A 129 5.47 -3.32 -3.01
C GLY A 129 5.41 -4.55 -3.93
N THR A 130 5.22 -4.32 -5.23
CA THR A 130 5.12 -5.39 -6.25
C THR A 130 6.48 -6.05 -6.51
N MET A 131 7.55 -5.26 -6.70
CA MET A 131 8.90 -5.80 -6.88
C MET A 131 9.33 -6.64 -5.68
N GLY A 132 9.01 -6.20 -4.48
CA GLY A 132 9.30 -6.90 -3.24
C GLY A 132 8.47 -8.18 -3.00
N GLN A 133 7.61 -8.60 -3.94
CA GLN A 133 6.97 -9.92 -3.93
C GLN A 133 7.76 -10.98 -4.70
N PHE A 134 8.76 -10.55 -5.48
CA PHE A 134 9.53 -11.44 -6.34
C PHE A 134 10.69 -12.08 -5.56
N ASP A 135 10.80 -13.40 -5.65
CA ASP A 135 11.91 -14.19 -5.10
C ASP A 135 12.75 -14.75 -6.24
N SER A 136 14.00 -14.32 -6.37
CA SER A 136 14.93 -14.73 -7.43
C SER A 136 15.55 -16.12 -7.21
N SER A 137 15.25 -16.80 -6.11
CA SER A 137 15.88 -18.08 -5.77
C SER A 137 15.63 -19.20 -6.81
N ASN A 138 14.55 -19.09 -7.59
CA ASN A 138 14.18 -20.03 -8.63
C ASN A 138 14.71 -19.67 -10.04
N GLY A 139 15.59 -18.67 -10.16
CA GLY A 139 16.35 -18.34 -11.39
C GLY A 139 15.77 -17.22 -12.24
N GLY A 140 14.50 -16.81 -12.05
CA GLY A 140 13.90 -15.65 -12.72
C GLY A 140 14.31 -14.31 -12.10
N LYS A 141 13.97 -13.21 -12.78
CA LYS A 141 14.19 -11.83 -12.32
C LYS A 141 12.97 -10.96 -12.60
N ILE A 142 12.81 -9.91 -11.80
CA ILE A 142 11.87 -8.82 -12.09
C ILE A 142 12.64 -7.60 -12.57
N HIS A 143 12.22 -7.05 -13.70
CA HIS A 143 12.86 -5.92 -14.36
C HIS A 143 11.92 -4.72 -14.34
N LEU A 144 12.33 -3.61 -13.72
CA LEU A 144 11.59 -2.35 -13.76
C LEU A 144 11.93 -1.59 -15.04
N VAL A 145 10.90 -1.21 -15.80
CA VAL A 145 11.01 -0.37 -17.00
C VAL A 145 10.28 0.94 -16.75
N GLN A 146 11.01 2.05 -16.85
CA GLN A 146 10.46 3.40 -16.61
C GLN A 146 10.26 4.19 -17.92
N ASP A 147 11.19 4.02 -18.84
CA ASP A 147 11.23 4.72 -20.12
C ASP A 147 11.50 3.73 -21.27
N VAL A 148 11.17 4.13 -22.50
CA VAL A 148 11.35 3.34 -23.73
C VAL A 148 12.62 3.77 -24.43
#